data_a50c51ca02f0b049a780149c06dd7c30
#
_entry.id   a50c51ca02f0b049a780149c06dd7c30
#
_cell.length_a   1.000
_cell.length_b   1.000
_cell.length_c   1.000
_cell.angle_alpha   90.00
_cell.angle_beta   90.00
_cell.angle_gamma   90.00
#
_symmetry.space_group_name_H-M   'P 1'
#
loop_
_entity.id
_entity.type
_entity.pdbx_description
1 polymer ?
#
loop_
_entity_poly.entity_id
_entity_poly.type
_entity_poly.pdbx_seq_one_letter_code
_entity_poly.pdbx_strand_id
1 'polypeptide(L)'
;MSIYVVLLIILCNMACWRASKVLATLFALELGATQFHIGILIAVYSVFPMLLALYAGKLSDRLGVRLPMIAGSLGLAFGLTLPYFAASLIGLFASAALIGASHVFYNVSVQNLIGKLGAPEDRTRNFSNYALMMSVGSFFGPLIAGFSIDHFGHAASYLYIAAGPLVPVVLIAFARNLGAGHARAATKEGHGGNVKDLLANRPLRRTLLTGAAVLAGTDLFQFYMPIYAHSVGLTASAIGVVLATFSAASFVVRLIMPALVKRWGAELVLSVSLFGGAIAYLGFPWIADPRLLGVIAFVLGLGMGCGQPLTLMLIYDRAPAGRSGEALGVRTTLNHFTHIVMPLFFGSLGTAFGIVPVFVANAFMLAGGGFISHRKPASRIKRAG
;
A
#
# COMPACT_ATOMS: atom_id res chain seq x y z
N MET A 1 -12.19 -5.22 24.34
CA MET A 1 -12.91 -4.83 23.12
C MET A 1 -12.97 -6.03 22.19
N SER A 2 -14.14 -6.28 21.56
CA SER A 2 -14.26 -7.37 20.58
C SER A 2 -13.33 -7.14 19.38
N ILE A 3 -12.73 -8.20 18.86
CA ILE A 3 -11.89 -8.15 17.65
C ILE A 3 -12.66 -7.52 16.47
N TYR A 4 -13.95 -7.76 16.37
CA TYR A 4 -14.81 -7.20 15.31
C TYR A 4 -14.84 -5.68 15.30
N VAL A 5 -14.85 -5.04 16.49
CA VAL A 5 -14.81 -3.57 16.59
C VAL A 5 -13.44 -3.04 16.11
N VAL A 6 -12.35 -3.73 16.44
CA VAL A 6 -11.01 -3.37 15.93
C VAL A 6 -10.97 -3.49 14.42
N LEU A 7 -11.54 -4.55 13.86
CA LEU A 7 -11.61 -4.77 12.42
C LEU A 7 -12.43 -3.69 11.70
N LEU A 8 -13.55 -3.26 12.30
CA LEU A 8 -14.36 -2.15 11.77
C LEU A 8 -13.60 -0.82 11.79
N ILE A 9 -12.88 -0.53 12.87
CA ILE A 9 -12.01 0.65 12.99
C ILE A 9 -10.96 0.67 11.87
N ILE A 10 -10.33 -0.48 11.61
CA ILE A 10 -9.32 -0.63 10.56
C ILE A 10 -9.95 -0.40 9.19
N LEU A 11 -11.08 -1.03 8.93
CA LEU A 11 -11.79 -0.93 7.66
C LEU A 11 -12.16 0.51 7.32
N CYS A 12 -12.83 1.22 8.24
CA CYS A 12 -13.28 2.59 8.03
C CYS A 12 -12.10 3.54 7.76
N ASN A 13 -11.04 3.46 8.59
CA ASN A 13 -9.87 4.33 8.41
C ASN A 13 -9.13 4.03 7.10
N MET A 14 -8.95 2.73 6.78
CA MET A 14 -8.27 2.31 5.56
C MET A 14 -9.03 2.69 4.30
N ALA A 15 -10.36 2.50 4.28
CA ALA A 15 -11.19 2.89 3.14
C ALA A 15 -11.09 4.40 2.88
N CYS A 16 -11.19 5.23 3.91
CA CYS A 16 -11.07 6.69 3.77
C CYS A 16 -9.67 7.13 3.32
N TRP A 17 -8.62 6.49 3.85
CA TRP A 17 -7.25 6.76 3.41
C TRP A 17 -7.01 6.36 1.95
N ARG A 18 -7.57 5.24 1.48
CA ARG A 18 -7.51 4.84 0.07
C ARG A 18 -8.34 5.77 -0.82
N ALA A 19 -9.53 6.14 -0.37
CA ALA A 19 -10.39 7.10 -1.06
C ALA A 19 -9.71 8.45 -1.23
N SER A 20 -9.02 8.96 -0.20
CA SER A 20 -8.33 10.25 -0.25
C SER A 20 -7.28 10.33 -1.37
N LYS A 21 -6.58 9.23 -1.67
CA LYS A 21 -5.60 9.20 -2.77
C LYS A 21 -6.25 9.32 -4.15
N VAL A 22 -7.38 8.64 -4.35
CA VAL A 22 -8.15 8.73 -5.61
C VAL A 22 -8.73 10.13 -5.77
N LEU A 23 -9.34 10.67 -4.71
CA LEU A 23 -9.83 12.05 -4.67
C LEU A 23 -8.73 13.04 -4.99
N ALA A 24 -7.56 12.93 -4.34
CA ALA A 24 -6.44 13.84 -4.54
C ALA A 24 -5.95 13.83 -6.00
N THR A 25 -5.85 12.64 -6.61
CA THR A 25 -5.43 12.50 -8.00
C THR A 25 -6.44 13.13 -8.96
N LEU A 26 -7.73 12.79 -8.83
CA LEU A 26 -8.77 13.26 -9.75
C LEU A 26 -9.05 14.75 -9.56
N PHE A 27 -9.07 15.26 -8.32
CA PHE A 27 -9.25 16.68 -8.07
C PHE A 27 -8.06 17.52 -8.53
N ALA A 28 -6.83 17.01 -8.40
CA ALA A 28 -5.66 17.67 -8.94
C ALA A 28 -5.72 17.79 -10.48
N LEU A 29 -6.24 16.76 -11.17
CA LEU A 29 -6.49 16.81 -12.63
C LEU A 29 -7.54 17.88 -12.99
N GLU A 30 -8.63 17.95 -12.25
CA GLU A 30 -9.67 18.99 -12.43
C GLU A 30 -9.08 20.40 -12.26
N LEU A 31 -8.15 20.57 -11.31
CA LEU A 31 -7.44 21.84 -11.08
C LEU A 31 -6.31 22.10 -12.09
N GLY A 32 -6.18 21.30 -13.15
CA GLY A 32 -5.19 21.45 -14.19
C GLY A 32 -3.76 21.06 -13.81
N ALA A 33 -3.58 20.23 -12.80
CA ALA A 33 -2.26 19.75 -12.39
C ALA A 33 -1.64 18.86 -13.47
N THR A 34 -0.35 19.03 -13.73
CA THR A 34 0.42 18.10 -14.56
C THR A 34 0.67 16.77 -13.82
N GLN A 35 1.02 15.73 -14.57
CA GLN A 35 1.35 14.42 -13.97
C GLN A 35 2.50 14.51 -12.96
N PHE A 36 3.43 15.45 -13.16
CA PHE A 36 4.50 15.73 -12.21
C PHE A 36 3.98 16.29 -10.88
N HIS A 37 3.07 17.27 -10.92
CA HIS A 37 2.42 17.80 -9.70
C HIS A 37 1.67 16.70 -8.93
N ILE A 38 0.97 15.83 -9.65
CA ILE A 38 0.27 14.69 -9.03
C ILE A 38 1.29 13.69 -8.45
N GLY A 39 2.41 13.46 -9.14
CA GLY A 39 3.52 12.66 -8.63
C GLY A 39 4.07 13.17 -7.29
N ILE A 40 4.30 14.50 -7.19
CA ILE A 40 4.71 15.14 -5.92
C ILE A 40 3.61 14.98 -4.86
N LEU A 41 2.35 15.21 -5.24
CA LEU A 41 1.21 15.09 -4.33
C LEU A 41 1.14 13.69 -3.69
N ILE A 42 1.28 12.64 -4.49
CA ILE A 42 1.27 11.25 -4.00
C ILE A 42 2.53 10.93 -3.17
N ALA A 43 3.69 11.47 -3.55
CA ALA A 43 4.92 11.32 -2.77
C ALA A 43 4.77 11.94 -1.36
N VAL A 44 4.11 13.08 -1.23
CA VAL A 44 3.87 13.76 0.06
C VAL A 44 3.10 12.87 1.05
N TYR A 45 2.15 12.04 0.58
CA TYR A 45 1.48 11.03 1.43
C TYR A 45 2.46 10.06 2.09
N SER A 46 3.67 9.88 1.56
CA SER A 46 4.66 8.90 2.02
C SER A 46 5.88 9.52 2.71
N VAL A 47 6.17 10.79 2.47
CA VAL A 47 7.30 11.51 3.08
C VAL A 47 7.16 11.60 4.60
N PHE A 48 6.02 12.07 5.08
CA PHE A 48 5.78 12.19 6.52
C PHE A 48 5.76 10.85 7.26
N PRO A 49 5.10 9.79 6.73
CA PRO A 49 5.23 8.45 7.31
C PRO A 49 6.67 7.97 7.41
N MET A 50 7.50 8.20 6.40
CA MET A 50 8.91 7.81 6.44
C MET A 50 9.68 8.51 7.57
N LEU A 51 9.46 9.81 7.73
CA LEU A 51 10.16 10.62 8.73
C LEU A 51 9.64 10.37 10.16
N LEU A 52 8.34 10.17 10.32
CA LEU A 52 7.67 10.13 11.61
C LEU A 52 7.46 8.71 12.16
N ALA A 53 7.73 7.65 11.39
CA ALA A 53 7.44 6.26 11.79
C ALA A 53 8.09 5.87 13.13
N LEU A 54 9.36 6.22 13.33
CA LEU A 54 10.07 5.93 14.59
C LEU A 54 9.48 6.72 15.77
N TYR A 55 9.10 7.97 15.54
CA TYR A 55 8.47 8.80 16.55
C TYR A 55 7.08 8.28 16.93
N ALA A 56 6.28 7.90 15.92
CA ALA A 56 4.97 7.30 16.11
C ALA A 56 5.04 5.99 16.93
N GLY A 57 6.06 5.16 16.67
CA GLY A 57 6.32 3.96 17.46
C GLY A 57 6.60 4.28 18.92
N LYS A 58 7.54 5.17 19.19
CA LYS A 58 7.87 5.62 20.56
C LYS A 58 6.67 6.24 21.28
N LEU A 59 5.86 7.01 20.57
CA LEU A 59 4.66 7.64 21.12
C LEU A 59 3.61 6.59 21.49
N SER A 60 3.38 5.60 20.60
CA SER A 60 2.47 4.48 20.86
C SER A 60 2.92 3.61 22.05
N ASP A 61 4.22 3.46 22.27
CA ASP A 61 4.75 2.72 23.41
C ASP A 61 4.63 3.50 24.73
N ARG A 62 4.80 4.82 24.69
CA ARG A 62 4.75 5.70 25.89
C ARG A 62 3.32 6.05 26.31
N LEU A 63 2.48 6.47 25.37
CA LEU A 63 1.11 6.95 25.66
C LEU A 63 0.05 5.85 25.49
N GLY A 64 0.47 4.64 25.08
CA GLY A 64 -0.44 3.58 24.68
C GLY A 64 -1.01 3.81 23.28
N VAL A 65 -1.76 2.82 22.77
CA VAL A 65 -2.26 2.82 21.39
C VAL A 65 -3.46 3.74 21.17
N ARG A 66 -4.23 4.02 22.24
CA ARG A 66 -5.52 4.73 22.15
C ARG A 66 -5.37 6.16 21.63
N LEU A 67 -4.50 6.93 22.26
CA LEU A 67 -4.34 8.37 21.95
C LEU A 67 -3.79 8.59 20.53
N PRO A 68 -2.72 7.90 20.08
CA PRO A 68 -2.24 8.06 18.71
C PRO A 68 -3.24 7.58 17.65
N MET A 69 -4.07 6.55 17.93
CA MET A 69 -5.13 6.11 17.02
C MET A 69 -6.22 7.18 16.88
N ILE A 70 -6.67 7.79 17.98
CA ILE A 70 -7.64 8.90 17.95
C ILE A 70 -7.04 10.09 17.18
N ALA A 71 -5.84 10.53 17.56
CA ALA A 71 -5.18 11.67 16.92
C ALA A 71 -4.96 11.43 15.41
N GLY A 72 -4.54 10.22 15.03
CA GLY A 72 -4.37 9.85 13.63
C GLY A 72 -5.69 9.81 12.85
N SER A 73 -6.78 9.31 13.45
CA SER A 73 -8.10 9.31 12.81
C SER A 73 -8.69 10.72 12.71
N LEU A 74 -8.55 11.57 13.74
CA LEU A 74 -8.96 12.97 13.72
C LEU A 74 -8.15 13.77 12.69
N GLY A 75 -6.83 13.55 12.63
CA GLY A 75 -5.97 14.20 11.65
C GLY A 75 -6.29 13.78 10.22
N LEU A 76 -6.68 12.51 9.98
CA LEU A 76 -7.20 12.07 8.69
C LEU A 76 -8.51 12.77 8.36
N ALA A 77 -9.48 12.84 9.30
CA ALA A 77 -10.74 13.55 9.10
C ALA A 77 -10.51 15.02 8.78
N PHE A 78 -9.70 15.72 9.58
CA PHE A 78 -9.39 17.13 9.37
C PHE A 78 -8.61 17.36 8.06
N GLY A 79 -7.64 16.50 7.73
CA GLY A 79 -6.93 16.56 6.45
C GLY A 79 -7.87 16.43 5.24
N LEU A 80 -8.92 15.59 5.36
CA LEU A 80 -9.96 15.46 4.34
C LEU A 80 -10.87 16.68 4.23
N THR A 81 -11.01 17.52 5.25
CA THR A 81 -11.84 18.74 5.12
C THR A 81 -11.13 19.87 4.37
N LEU A 82 -9.78 19.91 4.38
CA LEU A 82 -9.01 21.02 3.81
C LEU A 82 -9.32 21.34 2.34
N PRO A 83 -9.42 20.36 1.42
CA PRO A 83 -9.69 20.66 0.01
C PRO A 83 -11.10 21.19 -0.25
N TYR A 84 -12.05 20.97 0.66
CA TYR A 84 -13.38 21.57 0.57
C TYR A 84 -13.32 23.09 0.80
N PHE A 85 -12.57 23.54 1.82
CA PHE A 85 -12.43 24.95 2.14
C PHE A 85 -11.39 25.67 1.28
N ALA A 86 -10.37 24.95 0.81
CA ALA A 86 -9.30 25.47 -0.02
C ALA A 86 -9.16 24.60 -1.28
N ALA A 87 -10.06 24.81 -2.24
CA ALA A 87 -10.11 24.11 -3.52
C ALA A 87 -8.95 24.58 -4.43
N SER A 88 -7.73 24.23 -4.06
CA SER A 88 -6.50 24.60 -4.77
C SER A 88 -5.45 23.51 -4.65
N LEU A 89 -4.43 23.54 -5.52
CA LEU A 89 -3.31 22.59 -5.42
C LEU A 89 -2.60 22.70 -4.06
N ILE A 90 -2.46 23.90 -3.51
CA ILE A 90 -1.87 24.10 -2.17
C ILE A 90 -2.71 23.41 -1.10
N GLY A 91 -4.04 23.55 -1.17
CA GLY A 91 -4.97 22.85 -0.26
C GLY A 91 -4.84 21.34 -0.37
N LEU A 92 -4.68 20.80 -1.58
CA LEU A 92 -4.43 19.37 -1.78
C LEU A 92 -3.09 18.91 -1.21
N PHE A 93 -2.01 19.68 -1.38
CA PHE A 93 -0.71 19.38 -0.79
C PHE A 93 -0.74 19.42 0.75
N ALA A 94 -1.40 20.41 1.34
CA ALA A 94 -1.59 20.52 2.78
C ALA A 94 -2.41 19.33 3.32
N SER A 95 -3.48 18.96 2.62
CA SER A 95 -4.29 17.78 2.92
C SER A 95 -3.45 16.50 2.88
N ALA A 96 -2.70 16.27 1.79
CA ALA A 96 -1.85 15.10 1.61
C ALA A 96 -0.79 14.98 2.72
N ALA A 97 -0.16 16.10 3.10
CA ALA A 97 0.83 16.16 4.16
C ALA A 97 0.21 15.77 5.52
N LEU A 98 -0.93 16.36 5.85
CA LEU A 98 -1.61 16.10 7.11
C LEU A 98 -2.16 14.67 7.17
N ILE A 99 -2.77 14.18 6.10
CA ILE A 99 -3.28 12.80 5.99
C ILE A 99 -2.12 11.81 6.13
N GLY A 100 -1.01 12.04 5.42
CA GLY A 100 0.18 11.18 5.51
C GLY A 100 0.77 11.14 6.92
N ALA A 101 0.96 12.32 7.54
CA ALA A 101 1.45 12.42 8.92
C ALA A 101 0.51 11.72 9.92
N SER A 102 -0.79 11.93 9.78
CA SER A 102 -1.80 11.34 10.67
C SER A 102 -1.90 9.83 10.51
N HIS A 103 -1.81 9.35 9.27
CA HIS A 103 -1.90 7.93 8.96
C HIS A 103 -0.81 7.09 9.63
N VAL A 104 0.42 7.60 9.75
CA VAL A 104 1.52 6.83 10.39
C VAL A 104 1.26 6.61 11.88
N PHE A 105 0.75 7.62 12.60
CA PHE A 105 0.40 7.46 14.02
C PHE A 105 -0.71 6.43 14.23
N TYR A 106 -1.74 6.49 13.38
CA TYR A 106 -2.80 5.51 13.39
C TYR A 106 -2.29 4.11 13.06
N ASN A 107 -1.59 3.94 11.94
CA ASN A 107 -1.17 2.65 11.40
C ASN A 107 -0.19 1.91 12.33
N VAL A 108 0.81 2.61 12.86
CA VAL A 108 1.77 2.03 13.81
C VAL A 108 1.05 1.59 15.10
N SER A 109 0.13 2.41 15.60
CA SER A 109 -0.61 2.08 16.83
C SER A 109 -1.60 0.94 16.65
N VAL A 110 -2.27 0.84 15.49
CA VAL A 110 -3.12 -0.31 15.16
C VAL A 110 -2.32 -1.60 15.08
N GLN A 111 -1.16 -1.60 14.43
CA GLN A 111 -0.30 -2.78 14.38
C GLN A 111 0.18 -3.20 15.77
N ASN A 112 0.53 -2.24 16.62
CA ASN A 112 0.88 -2.48 18.03
C ASN A 112 -0.32 -3.08 18.81
N LEU A 113 -1.54 -2.56 18.58
CA LEU A 113 -2.76 -3.09 19.18
C LEU A 113 -3.01 -4.54 18.74
N ILE A 114 -2.97 -4.82 17.43
CA ILE A 114 -3.18 -6.16 16.87
C ILE A 114 -2.16 -7.17 17.43
N GLY A 115 -0.90 -6.77 17.57
CA GLY A 115 0.15 -7.61 18.14
C GLY A 115 -0.04 -7.92 19.63
N LYS A 116 -0.82 -7.10 20.35
CA LYS A 116 -1.11 -7.26 21.80
C LYS A 116 -2.50 -7.86 22.06
N LEU A 117 -3.33 -8.06 21.03
CA LEU A 117 -4.67 -8.60 21.18
C LEU A 117 -4.66 -10.12 21.36
N GLY A 118 -5.30 -10.59 22.43
CA GLY A 118 -5.44 -12.03 22.73
C GLY A 118 -4.17 -12.70 23.21
N ALA A 119 -4.17 -14.03 23.16
CA ALA A 119 -3.02 -14.84 23.52
C ALA A 119 -1.94 -14.84 22.42
N PRO A 120 -0.67 -15.20 22.72
CA PRO A 120 0.39 -15.28 21.74
C PRO A 120 0.05 -16.14 20.50
N GLU A 121 -0.73 -17.20 20.70
CA GLU A 121 -1.18 -18.14 19.68
C GLU A 121 -2.16 -17.47 18.68
N ASP A 122 -2.91 -16.46 19.12
CA ASP A 122 -3.88 -15.73 18.29
C ASP A 122 -3.23 -14.71 17.36
N ARG A 123 -1.98 -14.37 17.56
CA ARG A 123 -1.30 -13.29 16.80
C ARG A 123 -1.35 -13.49 15.31
N THR A 124 -1.05 -14.70 14.84
CA THR A 124 -1.09 -15.01 13.39
C THR A 124 -2.48 -14.77 12.82
N ARG A 125 -3.53 -15.21 13.52
CA ARG A 125 -4.92 -14.99 13.13
C ARG A 125 -5.29 -13.50 13.13
N ASN A 126 -4.86 -12.77 14.14
CA ASN A 126 -5.14 -11.34 14.28
C ASN A 126 -4.47 -10.52 13.16
N PHE A 127 -3.21 -10.80 12.83
CA PHE A 127 -2.53 -10.17 11.70
C PHE A 127 -3.13 -10.58 10.34
N SER A 128 -3.61 -11.82 10.20
CA SER A 128 -4.35 -12.24 8.99
C SER A 128 -5.66 -11.46 8.85
N ASN A 129 -6.41 -11.30 9.92
CA ASN A 129 -7.65 -10.49 9.92
C ASN A 129 -7.36 -9.01 9.62
N TYR A 130 -6.27 -8.46 10.17
CA TYR A 130 -5.79 -7.12 9.83
C TYR A 130 -5.52 -6.98 8.32
N ALA A 131 -4.76 -7.90 7.75
CA ALA A 131 -4.43 -7.89 6.33
C ALA A 131 -5.68 -8.04 5.44
N LEU A 132 -6.67 -8.82 5.91
CA LEU A 132 -7.97 -8.95 5.27
C LEU A 132 -8.70 -7.60 5.22
N MET A 133 -8.81 -6.91 6.36
CA MET A 133 -9.47 -5.60 6.43
C MET A 133 -8.75 -4.53 5.61
N MET A 134 -7.42 -4.58 5.55
CA MET A 134 -6.63 -3.73 4.66
C MET A 134 -7.00 -3.95 3.18
N SER A 135 -7.21 -5.20 2.78
CA SER A 135 -7.62 -5.55 1.40
C SER A 135 -9.05 -5.09 1.12
N VAL A 136 -9.97 -5.32 2.06
CA VAL A 136 -11.38 -4.87 1.95
C VAL A 136 -11.45 -3.34 1.88
N GLY A 137 -10.70 -2.63 2.72
CA GLY A 137 -10.60 -1.16 2.66
C GLY A 137 -10.00 -0.65 1.35
N SER A 138 -9.04 -1.39 0.77
CA SER A 138 -8.46 -1.06 -0.54
C SER A 138 -9.45 -1.29 -1.70
N PHE A 139 -10.43 -2.16 -1.52
CA PHE A 139 -11.52 -2.37 -2.46
C PHE A 139 -12.57 -1.26 -2.36
N PHE A 140 -13.06 -0.96 -1.16
CA PHE A 140 -14.12 0.02 -0.96
C PHE A 140 -13.65 1.47 -1.14
N GLY A 141 -12.40 1.79 -0.81
CA GLY A 141 -11.89 3.17 -0.89
C GLY A 141 -12.08 3.81 -2.26
N PRO A 142 -11.55 3.22 -3.34
CA PRO A 142 -11.73 3.75 -4.69
C PRO A 142 -13.20 3.83 -5.14
N LEU A 143 -14.04 2.85 -4.75
CA LEU A 143 -15.48 2.88 -5.05
C LEU A 143 -16.14 4.07 -4.37
N ILE A 144 -15.92 4.26 -3.06
CA ILE A 144 -16.48 5.39 -2.31
C ILE A 144 -16.04 6.71 -2.95
N ALA A 145 -14.76 6.86 -3.31
CA ALA A 145 -14.26 8.06 -3.95
C ALA A 145 -14.93 8.31 -5.30
N GLY A 146 -14.93 7.30 -6.18
CA GLY A 146 -15.47 7.43 -7.54
C GLY A 146 -16.96 7.77 -7.55
N PHE A 147 -17.77 7.00 -6.82
CA PHE A 147 -19.21 7.27 -6.75
C PHE A 147 -19.52 8.59 -6.05
N SER A 148 -18.75 8.96 -5.03
CA SER A 148 -18.93 10.25 -4.35
C SER A 148 -18.64 11.43 -5.28
N ILE A 149 -17.58 11.35 -6.08
CA ILE A 149 -17.20 12.39 -7.06
C ILE A 149 -18.32 12.59 -8.10
N ASP A 150 -18.81 11.51 -8.69
CA ASP A 150 -19.83 11.60 -9.74
C ASP A 150 -21.16 12.16 -9.23
N HIS A 151 -21.49 11.96 -7.93
CA HIS A 151 -22.75 12.44 -7.35
C HIS A 151 -22.64 13.84 -6.71
N PHE A 152 -21.51 14.17 -6.10
CA PHE A 152 -21.38 15.38 -5.27
C PHE A 152 -20.26 16.31 -5.76
N GLY A 153 -19.49 15.90 -6.77
CA GLY A 153 -18.29 16.62 -7.21
C GLY A 153 -17.10 16.42 -6.27
N HIS A 154 -15.91 16.89 -6.70
CA HIS A 154 -14.65 16.62 -6.03
C HIS A 154 -14.59 17.22 -4.62
N ALA A 155 -14.86 18.51 -4.47
CA ALA A 155 -14.73 19.21 -3.19
C ALA A 155 -15.68 18.65 -2.12
N ALA A 156 -16.98 18.48 -2.45
CA ALA A 156 -17.96 17.97 -1.51
C ALA A 156 -17.67 16.50 -1.11
N SER A 157 -17.15 15.68 -2.02
CA SER A 157 -16.76 14.30 -1.73
C SER A 157 -15.71 14.20 -0.61
N TYR A 158 -14.79 15.16 -0.54
CA TYR A 158 -13.84 15.24 0.55
C TYR A 158 -14.53 15.41 1.90
N LEU A 159 -15.55 16.27 1.98
CA LEU A 159 -16.29 16.51 3.22
C LEU A 159 -17.11 15.29 3.67
N TYR A 160 -17.78 14.62 2.72
CA TYR A 160 -18.53 13.39 3.04
C TYR A 160 -17.61 12.27 3.53
N ILE A 161 -16.47 12.06 2.87
CA ILE A 161 -15.53 11.02 3.26
C ILE A 161 -14.85 11.36 4.59
N ALA A 162 -14.70 12.64 4.95
CA ALA A 162 -14.17 13.08 6.24
C ALA A 162 -15.01 12.59 7.45
N ALA A 163 -16.28 12.27 7.24
CA ALA A 163 -17.12 11.67 8.29
C ALA A 163 -16.69 10.23 8.65
N GLY A 164 -16.12 9.49 7.69
CA GLY A 164 -15.74 8.09 7.88
C GLY A 164 -14.71 7.86 8.99
N PRO A 165 -13.61 8.61 9.08
CA PRO A 165 -12.62 8.48 10.16
C PRO A 165 -13.15 8.89 11.55
N LEU A 166 -14.29 9.57 11.65
CA LEU A 166 -14.93 9.87 12.93
C LEU A 166 -15.54 8.63 13.58
N VAL A 167 -15.95 7.63 12.78
CA VAL A 167 -16.43 6.34 13.31
C VAL A 167 -15.37 5.66 14.17
N PRO A 168 -14.11 5.46 13.71
CA PRO A 168 -13.01 5.04 14.57
C PRO A 168 -12.83 5.86 15.83
N VAL A 169 -12.90 7.20 15.73
CA VAL A 169 -12.72 8.09 16.89
C VAL A 169 -13.76 7.79 17.95
N VAL A 170 -15.04 7.72 17.57
CA VAL A 170 -16.15 7.40 18.48
C VAL A 170 -15.98 6.02 19.09
N LEU A 171 -15.74 5.00 18.28
CA LEU A 171 -15.56 3.62 18.77
C LEU A 171 -14.38 3.48 19.73
N ILE A 172 -13.25 4.17 19.46
CA ILE A 172 -12.07 4.16 20.33
C ILE A 172 -12.33 4.98 21.61
N ALA A 173 -13.05 6.09 21.52
CA ALA A 173 -13.37 6.94 22.67
C ALA A 173 -14.25 6.21 23.70
N PHE A 174 -15.21 5.40 23.24
CA PHE A 174 -16.07 4.61 24.11
C PHE A 174 -15.47 3.26 24.55
N ALA A 175 -14.37 2.81 23.95
CA ALA A 175 -13.69 1.58 24.31
C ALA A 175 -12.90 1.74 25.62
N ARG A 176 -13.45 1.27 26.75
CA ARG A 176 -12.83 1.42 28.09
C ARG A 176 -11.48 0.72 28.28
N ASN A 177 -11.17 -0.36 27.54
CA ASN A 177 -9.97 -1.19 27.71
C ASN A 177 -9.23 -1.47 26.41
N LEU A 178 -8.73 -0.42 25.74
CA LEU A 178 -7.83 -0.56 24.62
C LEU A 178 -6.38 -0.73 25.12
N GLY A 179 -5.89 -1.97 25.08
CA GLY A 179 -4.45 -2.19 25.26
C GLY A 179 -3.95 -2.25 26.70
N ALA A 180 -4.75 -2.70 27.66
CA ALA A 180 -4.30 -3.03 29.03
C ALA A 180 -3.39 -4.28 29.10
N GLY A 181 -2.69 -4.61 28.01
CA GLY A 181 -1.67 -5.65 27.98
C GLY A 181 -0.28 -5.03 28.18
N HIS A 182 0.47 -5.56 29.14
CA HIS A 182 1.80 -5.12 29.53
C HIS A 182 2.72 -4.93 28.32
N ALA A 183 3.37 -3.78 28.24
CA ALA A 183 4.47 -3.53 27.33
C ALA A 183 5.60 -4.53 27.62
N ARG A 184 5.61 -5.65 26.92
CA ARG A 184 6.78 -6.52 26.90
C ARG A 184 7.75 -5.88 25.91
N ALA A 185 8.82 -5.31 26.45
CA ALA A 185 9.91 -4.74 25.69
C ALA A 185 10.27 -5.70 24.54
N ALA A 186 10.26 -5.17 23.32
CA ALA A 186 10.83 -5.87 22.18
C ALA A 186 12.27 -6.21 22.57
N THR A 187 12.57 -7.49 22.65
CA THR A 187 13.92 -7.99 22.88
C THR A 187 14.82 -7.37 21.81
N LYS A 188 15.79 -6.58 22.24
CA LYS A 188 16.90 -6.12 21.42
C LYS A 188 17.74 -7.35 21.09
N GLU A 189 17.35 -8.13 20.12
CA GLU A 189 18.26 -9.03 19.41
C GLU A 189 18.87 -8.25 18.24
N GLY A 190 19.83 -7.42 18.56
CA GLY A 190 20.62 -6.67 17.59
C GLY A 190 22.09 -7.05 17.75
N HIS A 191 22.53 -8.09 17.08
CA HIS A 191 23.94 -8.20 16.72
C HIS A 191 24.15 -7.22 15.56
N GLY A 192 24.82 -6.10 15.83
CA GLY A 192 25.10 -5.03 14.85
C GLY A 192 26.01 -5.52 13.73
N GLY A 193 25.42 -6.05 12.69
CA GLY A 193 26.08 -6.31 11.42
C GLY A 193 25.92 -5.14 10.46
N ASN A 194 26.89 -4.93 9.56
CA ASN A 194 26.78 -3.88 8.56
C ASN A 194 25.66 -4.22 7.56
N VAL A 195 24.78 -3.25 7.24
CA VAL A 195 23.73 -3.39 6.22
C VAL A 195 24.33 -3.79 4.85
N LYS A 196 25.57 -3.38 4.58
CA LYS A 196 26.30 -3.76 3.35
C LYS A 196 26.44 -5.27 3.22
N ASP A 197 26.60 -6.01 4.32
CA ASP A 197 26.75 -7.47 4.30
C ASP A 197 25.43 -8.15 3.90
N LEU A 198 24.28 -7.59 4.31
CA LEU A 198 22.97 -8.05 3.88
C LEU A 198 22.77 -7.84 2.38
N LEU A 199 23.20 -6.70 1.86
CA LEU A 199 23.10 -6.38 0.43
C LEU A 199 24.15 -7.14 -0.41
N ALA A 200 25.23 -7.62 0.18
CA ALA A 200 26.20 -8.51 -0.47
C ALA A 200 25.60 -9.91 -0.69
N ASN A 201 24.65 -10.35 0.13
CA ASN A 201 23.94 -11.61 -0.06
C ASN A 201 23.09 -11.56 -1.34
N ARG A 202 23.58 -12.21 -2.41
CA ARG A 202 22.94 -12.20 -3.74
C ARG A 202 21.48 -12.67 -3.74
N PRO A 203 21.10 -13.79 -3.10
CA PRO A 203 19.70 -14.23 -3.02
C PRO A 203 18.80 -13.19 -2.34
N LEU A 204 19.22 -12.63 -1.21
CA LEU A 204 18.46 -11.62 -0.48
C LEU A 204 18.30 -10.33 -1.30
N ARG A 205 19.40 -9.84 -1.89
CA ARG A 205 19.37 -8.65 -2.75
C ARG A 205 18.42 -8.81 -3.94
N ARG A 206 18.43 -9.98 -4.60
CA ARG A 206 17.47 -10.27 -5.69
C ARG A 206 16.03 -10.19 -5.21
N THR A 207 15.72 -10.75 -4.05
CA THR A 207 14.36 -10.71 -3.49
C THR A 207 13.96 -9.27 -3.13
N LEU A 208 14.87 -8.47 -2.58
CA LEU A 208 14.61 -7.06 -2.28
C LEU A 208 14.31 -6.27 -3.55
N LEU A 209 15.09 -6.43 -4.62
CA LEU A 209 14.87 -5.79 -5.91
C LEU A 209 13.55 -6.24 -6.56
N THR A 210 13.27 -7.54 -6.52
CA THR A 210 11.99 -8.08 -7.03
C THR A 210 10.81 -7.54 -6.24
N GLY A 211 10.94 -7.43 -4.90
CA GLY A 211 9.92 -6.84 -4.03
C GLY A 211 9.66 -5.36 -4.32
N ALA A 212 10.72 -4.61 -4.59
CA ALA A 212 10.61 -3.21 -5.01
C ALA A 212 9.89 -3.08 -6.37
N ALA A 213 10.18 -3.96 -7.33
CA ALA A 213 9.49 -3.98 -8.63
C ALA A 213 7.98 -4.30 -8.47
N VAL A 214 7.63 -5.30 -7.64
CA VAL A 214 6.21 -5.60 -7.32
C VAL A 214 5.52 -4.39 -6.70
N LEU A 215 6.18 -3.72 -5.75
CA LEU A 215 5.61 -2.55 -5.08
C LEU A 215 5.42 -1.41 -6.06
N ALA A 216 6.44 -1.09 -6.84
CA ALA A 216 6.40 -0.05 -7.86
C ALA A 216 5.29 -0.30 -8.89
N GLY A 217 5.14 -1.54 -9.37
CA GLY A 217 4.06 -1.91 -10.27
C GLY A 217 2.67 -1.73 -9.65
N THR A 218 2.50 -2.12 -8.39
CA THR A 218 1.23 -1.94 -7.68
C THR A 218 0.92 -0.45 -7.46
N ASP A 219 1.91 0.32 -7.02
CA ASP A 219 1.75 1.74 -6.75
C ASP A 219 1.49 2.54 -8.02
N LEU A 220 2.21 2.20 -9.10
CA LEU A 220 2.01 2.85 -10.37
C LEU A 220 0.60 2.63 -10.91
N PHE A 221 0.05 1.42 -10.79
CA PHE A 221 -1.34 1.16 -11.17
C PHE A 221 -2.30 2.07 -10.39
N GLN A 222 -2.14 2.14 -9.07
CA GLN A 222 -3.02 2.97 -8.23
C GLN A 222 -2.87 4.48 -8.50
N PHE A 223 -1.69 4.91 -8.90
CA PHE A 223 -1.38 6.31 -9.22
C PHE A 223 -1.74 6.68 -10.66
N TYR A 224 -1.34 5.86 -11.63
CA TYR A 224 -1.45 6.20 -13.04
C TYR A 224 -2.77 5.79 -13.68
N MET A 225 -3.45 4.76 -13.16
CA MET A 225 -4.74 4.34 -13.69
C MET A 225 -5.81 5.45 -13.61
N PRO A 226 -5.96 6.20 -12.49
CA PRO A 226 -6.86 7.35 -12.46
C PRO A 226 -6.51 8.41 -13.51
N ILE A 227 -5.22 8.73 -13.70
CA ILE A 227 -4.76 9.70 -14.68
C ILE A 227 -5.09 9.24 -16.10
N TYR A 228 -4.77 7.99 -16.42
CA TYR A 228 -5.04 7.41 -17.74
C TYR A 228 -6.54 7.34 -18.02
N ALA A 229 -7.30 6.76 -17.11
CA ALA A 229 -8.73 6.58 -17.30
C ALA A 229 -9.47 7.92 -17.41
N HIS A 230 -9.05 8.95 -16.66
CA HIS A 230 -9.56 10.31 -16.82
C HIS A 230 -9.20 10.90 -18.21
N SER A 231 -7.98 10.67 -18.69
CA SER A 231 -7.54 11.19 -20.01
C SER A 231 -8.31 10.57 -21.20
N VAL A 232 -8.86 9.37 -21.04
CA VAL A 232 -9.73 8.70 -22.03
C VAL A 232 -11.21 8.95 -21.79
N GLY A 233 -11.56 9.86 -20.86
CA GLY A 233 -12.94 10.33 -20.63
C GLY A 233 -13.80 9.42 -19.73
N LEU A 234 -13.22 8.53 -18.93
CA LEU A 234 -13.98 7.72 -17.99
C LEU A 234 -14.48 8.56 -16.81
N THR A 235 -15.69 8.23 -16.33
CA THR A 235 -16.25 8.81 -15.11
C THR A 235 -15.46 8.37 -13.86
N ALA A 236 -15.54 9.12 -12.78
CA ALA A 236 -14.86 8.79 -11.54
C ALA A 236 -15.35 7.46 -10.95
N SER A 237 -16.64 7.13 -11.10
CA SER A 237 -17.19 5.82 -10.72
C SER A 237 -16.56 4.67 -11.51
N ALA A 238 -16.41 4.82 -12.83
CA ALA A 238 -15.77 3.81 -13.68
C ALA A 238 -14.30 3.59 -13.24
N ILE A 239 -13.57 4.67 -12.98
CA ILE A 239 -12.20 4.62 -12.45
C ILE A 239 -12.17 3.88 -11.10
N GLY A 240 -13.09 4.22 -10.20
CA GLY A 240 -13.23 3.56 -8.90
C GLY A 240 -13.46 2.06 -9.03
N VAL A 241 -14.33 1.63 -9.96
CA VAL A 241 -14.62 0.21 -10.27
C VAL A 241 -13.36 -0.50 -10.79
N VAL A 242 -12.62 0.08 -11.73
CA VAL A 242 -11.37 -0.51 -12.26
C VAL A 242 -10.34 -0.73 -11.14
N LEU A 243 -10.15 0.26 -10.26
CA LEU A 243 -9.24 0.14 -9.12
C LEU A 243 -9.71 -0.90 -8.09
N ALA A 244 -11.02 -0.97 -7.86
CA ALA A 244 -11.62 -1.96 -6.97
C ALA A 244 -11.47 -3.38 -7.52
N THR A 245 -11.64 -3.56 -8.83
CA THR A 245 -11.46 -4.84 -9.51
C THR A 245 -10.05 -5.39 -9.34
N PHE A 246 -9.02 -4.55 -9.46
CA PHE A 246 -7.63 -4.91 -9.11
C PHE A 246 -7.51 -5.39 -7.66
N SER A 247 -8.13 -4.66 -6.73
CA SER A 247 -8.06 -5.01 -5.30
C SER A 247 -8.80 -6.31 -4.98
N ALA A 248 -9.94 -6.56 -5.63
CA ALA A 248 -10.68 -7.82 -5.53
C ALA A 248 -9.85 -9.00 -6.05
N ALA A 249 -9.24 -8.86 -7.22
CA ALA A 249 -8.36 -9.89 -7.79
C ALA A 249 -7.15 -10.18 -6.89
N SER A 250 -6.54 -9.12 -6.32
CA SER A 250 -5.44 -9.24 -5.37
C SER A 250 -5.86 -9.98 -4.09
N PHE A 251 -7.10 -9.83 -3.66
CA PHE A 251 -7.66 -10.59 -2.56
C PHE A 251 -7.85 -12.07 -2.94
N VAL A 252 -8.47 -12.35 -4.08
CA VAL A 252 -8.74 -13.72 -4.57
C VAL A 252 -7.43 -14.51 -4.71
N VAL A 253 -6.40 -13.95 -5.33
CA VAL A 253 -5.14 -14.67 -5.52
C VAL A 253 -4.44 -15.00 -4.21
N ARG A 254 -4.59 -14.18 -3.17
CA ARG A 254 -4.02 -14.45 -1.84
C ARG A 254 -4.64 -15.69 -1.19
N LEU A 255 -5.90 -16.00 -1.46
CA LEU A 255 -6.57 -17.20 -0.95
C LEU A 255 -5.98 -18.47 -1.57
N ILE A 256 -5.65 -18.44 -2.87
CA ILE A 256 -5.11 -19.58 -3.60
C ILE A 256 -3.57 -19.65 -3.59
N MET A 257 -2.91 -18.57 -3.13
CA MET A 257 -1.43 -18.45 -3.09
C MET A 257 -0.75 -19.66 -2.42
N PRO A 258 -1.20 -20.18 -1.27
CA PRO A 258 -0.53 -21.31 -0.63
C PRO A 258 -0.52 -22.56 -1.51
N ALA A 259 -1.61 -22.82 -2.24
CA ALA A 259 -1.71 -23.95 -3.18
C ALA A 259 -0.78 -23.75 -4.39
N LEU A 260 -0.71 -22.52 -4.93
CA LEU A 260 0.20 -22.17 -6.03
C LEU A 260 1.66 -22.36 -5.63
N VAL A 261 2.04 -21.88 -4.44
CA VAL A 261 3.40 -21.98 -3.90
C VAL A 261 3.77 -23.44 -3.63
N LYS A 262 2.85 -24.23 -3.08
CA LYS A 262 3.08 -25.67 -2.84
C LYS A 262 3.32 -26.42 -4.14
N ARG A 263 2.62 -26.08 -5.21
CA ARG A 263 2.70 -26.77 -6.51
C ARG A 263 3.90 -26.34 -7.33
N TRP A 264 4.19 -25.05 -7.40
CA TRP A 264 5.16 -24.49 -8.34
C TRP A 264 6.37 -23.81 -7.70
N GLY A 265 6.33 -23.60 -6.39
CA GLY A 265 7.35 -22.85 -5.65
C GLY A 265 7.18 -21.34 -5.73
N ALA A 266 7.63 -20.65 -4.69
CA ALA A 266 7.43 -19.20 -4.53
C ALA A 266 8.12 -18.38 -5.64
N GLU A 267 9.29 -18.79 -6.08
CA GLU A 267 10.08 -18.07 -7.09
C GLU A 267 9.42 -18.07 -8.46
N LEU A 268 8.90 -19.24 -8.88
CA LEU A 268 8.21 -19.36 -10.17
C LEU A 268 6.89 -18.60 -10.16
N VAL A 269 6.10 -18.73 -9.07
CA VAL A 269 4.85 -17.97 -8.92
C VAL A 269 5.13 -16.47 -9.00
N LEU A 270 6.16 -15.99 -8.30
CA LEU A 270 6.55 -14.58 -8.33
C LEU A 270 7.02 -14.12 -9.73
N SER A 271 7.80 -14.96 -10.42
CA SER A 271 8.27 -14.66 -11.78
C SER A 271 7.10 -14.57 -12.78
N VAL A 272 6.20 -15.56 -12.78
CA VAL A 272 5.00 -15.58 -13.64
C VAL A 272 4.10 -14.38 -13.34
N SER A 273 3.93 -14.03 -12.06
CA SER A 273 3.18 -12.87 -11.62
C SER A 273 3.73 -11.56 -12.21
N LEU A 274 5.06 -11.39 -12.20
CA LEU A 274 5.71 -10.19 -12.73
C LEU A 274 5.63 -10.13 -14.27
N PHE A 275 5.82 -11.25 -14.98
CA PHE A 275 5.63 -11.28 -16.43
C PHE A 275 4.18 -11.03 -16.83
N GLY A 276 3.22 -11.63 -16.12
CA GLY A 276 1.79 -11.37 -16.34
C GLY A 276 1.44 -9.90 -16.11
N GLY A 277 2.02 -9.29 -15.06
CA GLY A 277 1.91 -7.85 -14.81
C GLY A 277 2.51 -7.00 -15.92
N ALA A 278 3.68 -7.37 -16.43
CA ALA A 278 4.34 -6.67 -17.54
C ALA A 278 3.45 -6.69 -18.81
N ILE A 279 2.88 -7.84 -19.15
CA ILE A 279 1.97 -7.99 -20.29
C ILE A 279 0.71 -7.13 -20.09
N ALA A 280 0.11 -7.15 -18.89
CA ALA A 280 -1.06 -6.33 -18.57
C ALA A 280 -0.76 -4.84 -18.75
N TYR A 281 0.41 -4.37 -18.30
CA TYR A 281 0.83 -2.98 -18.47
C TYR A 281 0.99 -2.55 -19.92
N LEU A 282 1.47 -3.43 -20.79
CA LEU A 282 1.54 -3.15 -22.24
C LEU A 282 0.16 -3.06 -22.90
N GLY A 283 -0.86 -3.70 -22.32
CA GLY A 283 -2.23 -3.66 -22.81
C GLY A 283 -2.98 -2.36 -22.49
N PHE A 284 -2.72 -1.72 -21.35
CA PHE A 284 -3.49 -0.55 -20.88
C PHE A 284 -3.55 0.60 -21.90
N PRO A 285 -2.45 1.07 -22.53
CA PRO A 285 -2.49 2.25 -23.38
C PRO A 285 -3.38 2.14 -24.62
N TRP A 286 -3.80 0.94 -24.98
CA TRP A 286 -4.55 0.66 -26.20
C TRP A 286 -6.05 0.47 -25.95
N ILE A 287 -6.50 0.58 -24.70
CA ILE A 287 -7.86 0.24 -24.30
C ILE A 287 -8.50 1.39 -23.54
N ALA A 288 -9.56 1.97 -24.13
CA ALA A 288 -10.37 3.01 -23.52
C ALA A 288 -11.70 2.46 -22.93
N ASP A 289 -12.11 1.24 -23.29
CA ASP A 289 -13.35 0.65 -22.79
C ASP A 289 -13.20 0.28 -21.28
N PRO A 290 -14.09 0.77 -20.39
CA PRO A 290 -13.98 0.56 -18.97
C PRO A 290 -14.09 -0.92 -18.55
N ARG A 291 -14.83 -1.73 -19.31
CA ARG A 291 -15.01 -3.15 -19.02
C ARG A 291 -13.73 -3.92 -19.31
N LEU A 292 -13.09 -3.64 -20.44
CA LEU A 292 -11.81 -4.24 -20.82
C LEU A 292 -10.69 -3.79 -19.88
N LEU A 293 -10.67 -2.50 -19.48
CA LEU A 293 -9.76 -2.01 -18.45
C LEU A 293 -9.95 -2.75 -17.13
N GLY A 294 -11.19 -3.03 -16.74
CA GLY A 294 -11.52 -3.85 -15.57
C GLY A 294 -10.97 -5.27 -15.68
N VAL A 295 -11.11 -5.91 -16.85
CA VAL A 295 -10.56 -7.26 -17.07
C VAL A 295 -9.03 -7.27 -16.96
N ILE A 296 -8.34 -6.31 -17.58
CA ILE A 296 -6.87 -6.22 -17.48
C ILE A 296 -6.45 -5.88 -16.05
N ALA A 297 -7.16 -4.99 -15.36
CA ALA A 297 -6.93 -4.68 -13.96
C ALA A 297 -7.12 -5.91 -13.06
N PHE A 298 -8.10 -6.77 -13.36
CA PHE A 298 -8.29 -8.04 -12.67
C PHE A 298 -7.10 -8.97 -12.88
N VAL A 299 -6.66 -9.16 -14.14
CA VAL A 299 -5.47 -9.98 -14.46
C VAL A 299 -4.23 -9.44 -13.76
N LEU A 300 -4.02 -8.12 -13.81
CA LEU A 300 -2.91 -7.45 -13.10
C LEU A 300 -3.00 -7.69 -11.59
N GLY A 301 -4.20 -7.59 -11.01
CA GLY A 301 -4.45 -7.83 -9.59
C GLY A 301 -4.15 -9.27 -9.17
N LEU A 302 -4.49 -10.26 -10.00
CA LEU A 302 -4.10 -11.66 -9.78
C LEU A 302 -2.57 -11.82 -9.79
N GLY A 303 -1.88 -11.16 -10.71
CA GLY A 303 -0.42 -11.17 -10.78
C GLY A 303 0.21 -10.48 -9.57
N MET A 304 -0.09 -9.20 -9.34
CA MET A 304 0.58 -8.41 -8.30
C MET A 304 0.16 -8.75 -6.87
N GLY A 305 -1.05 -9.32 -6.67
CA GLY A 305 -1.64 -9.54 -5.34
C GLY A 305 -0.85 -10.47 -4.43
N CYS A 306 -0.17 -11.48 -4.97
CA CYS A 306 0.68 -12.38 -4.20
C CYS A 306 2.14 -11.90 -4.08
N GLY A 307 2.56 -10.91 -4.85
CA GLY A 307 3.96 -10.47 -4.89
C GLY A 307 4.50 -9.97 -3.56
N GLN A 308 3.75 -9.13 -2.84
CA GLN A 308 4.18 -8.61 -1.53
C GLN A 308 4.33 -9.70 -0.45
N PRO A 309 3.35 -10.60 -0.22
CA PRO A 309 3.52 -11.66 0.76
C PRO A 309 4.61 -12.68 0.35
N LEU A 310 4.75 -12.99 -0.94
CA LEU A 310 5.81 -13.90 -1.41
C LEU A 310 7.20 -13.31 -1.19
N THR A 311 7.40 -12.04 -1.52
CA THR A 311 8.70 -11.39 -1.31
C THR A 311 9.02 -11.27 0.18
N LEU A 312 8.01 -11.03 1.04
CA LEU A 312 8.21 -11.01 2.49
C LEU A 312 8.68 -12.38 3.01
N MET A 313 8.03 -13.45 2.60
CA MET A 313 8.40 -14.83 2.95
C MET A 313 9.82 -15.15 2.47
N LEU A 314 10.13 -14.85 1.20
CA LEU A 314 11.45 -15.12 0.63
C LEU A 314 12.57 -14.30 1.28
N ILE A 315 12.29 -13.07 1.75
CA ILE A 315 13.27 -12.26 2.50
C ILE A 315 13.56 -12.92 3.86
N TYR A 316 12.50 -13.36 4.54
CA TYR A 316 12.65 -14.05 5.82
C TYR A 316 13.47 -15.33 5.68
N ASP A 317 13.19 -16.15 4.66
CA ASP A 317 13.90 -17.43 4.41
C ASP A 317 15.36 -17.24 3.94
N ARG A 318 15.69 -16.10 3.33
CA ARG A 318 17.01 -15.79 2.77
C ARG A 318 17.88 -14.92 3.67
N ALA A 319 17.29 -14.39 4.73
CA ALA A 319 18.03 -13.62 5.71
C ALA A 319 19.05 -14.53 6.42
N PRO A 320 20.27 -14.04 6.69
CA PRO A 320 21.21 -14.76 7.53
C PRO A 320 20.62 -15.08 8.90
N ALA A 321 21.03 -16.19 9.50
CA ALA A 321 20.56 -16.61 10.81
C ALA A 321 20.69 -15.48 11.85
N GLY A 322 19.63 -15.20 12.60
CA GLY A 322 19.59 -14.11 13.59
C GLY A 322 19.46 -12.69 13.06
N ARG A 323 19.43 -12.48 11.72
CA ARG A 323 19.36 -11.14 11.09
C ARG A 323 18.10 -10.90 10.25
N SER A 324 17.05 -11.69 10.44
CA SER A 324 15.78 -11.53 9.71
C SER A 324 15.12 -10.18 9.98
N GLY A 325 15.20 -9.66 11.21
CA GLY A 325 14.70 -8.34 11.57
C GLY A 325 15.41 -7.21 10.81
N GLU A 326 16.73 -7.28 10.65
CA GLU A 326 17.50 -6.31 9.88
C GLU A 326 17.14 -6.38 8.38
N ALA A 327 16.97 -7.57 7.82
CA ALA A 327 16.56 -7.75 6.41
C ALA A 327 15.16 -7.18 6.15
N LEU A 328 14.24 -7.34 7.10
CA LEU A 328 12.90 -6.74 7.05
C LEU A 328 12.97 -5.21 7.20
N GLY A 329 13.87 -4.69 8.03
CA GLY A 329 14.15 -3.26 8.14
C GLY A 329 14.62 -2.66 6.82
N VAL A 330 15.58 -3.29 6.15
CA VAL A 330 16.07 -2.89 4.83
C VAL A 330 14.92 -2.90 3.80
N ARG A 331 14.06 -3.94 3.81
CA ARG A 331 12.88 -4.00 2.94
C ARG A 331 11.94 -2.82 3.19
N THR A 332 11.66 -2.51 4.46
CA THR A 332 10.76 -1.40 4.83
C THR A 332 11.31 -0.06 4.35
N THR A 333 12.60 0.18 4.54
CA THR A 333 13.27 1.38 4.03
C THR A 333 13.18 1.47 2.50
N LEU A 334 13.44 0.37 1.80
CA LEU A 334 13.33 0.31 0.35
C LEU A 334 11.88 0.56 -0.13
N ASN A 335 10.88 0.04 0.60
CA ASN A 335 9.47 0.30 0.30
C ASN A 335 9.13 1.79 0.42
N HIS A 336 9.53 2.45 1.51
CA HIS A 336 9.29 3.89 1.67
C HIS A 336 10.00 4.71 0.59
N PHE A 337 11.23 4.34 0.25
CA PHE A 337 11.96 4.96 -0.86
C PHE A 337 11.21 4.79 -2.19
N THR A 338 10.70 3.59 -2.47
CA THR A 338 9.90 3.29 -3.68
C THR A 338 8.63 4.13 -3.72
N HIS A 339 7.90 4.24 -2.61
CA HIS A 339 6.66 5.05 -2.52
C HIS A 339 6.89 6.56 -2.77
N ILE A 340 8.10 7.06 -2.59
CA ILE A 340 8.44 8.46 -2.86
C ILE A 340 9.00 8.62 -4.28
N VAL A 341 10.00 7.79 -4.63
CA VAL A 341 10.75 7.96 -5.88
C VAL A 341 9.91 7.58 -7.10
N MET A 342 9.09 6.52 -7.02
CA MET A 342 8.33 6.05 -8.17
C MET A 342 7.30 7.07 -8.68
N PRO A 343 6.44 7.68 -7.84
CA PRO A 343 5.53 8.72 -8.32
C PRO A 343 6.25 9.92 -8.92
N LEU A 344 7.38 10.34 -8.34
CA LEU A 344 8.18 11.45 -8.87
C LEU A 344 8.79 11.11 -10.23
N PHE A 345 9.42 9.94 -10.34
CA PHE A 345 10.04 9.48 -11.58
C PHE A 345 9.02 9.33 -12.72
N PHE A 346 7.96 8.58 -12.47
CA PHE A 346 6.93 8.34 -13.47
C PHE A 346 6.07 9.59 -13.75
N GLY A 347 5.85 10.45 -12.75
CA GLY A 347 5.20 11.74 -12.94
C GLY A 347 6.01 12.66 -13.86
N SER A 348 7.34 12.70 -13.69
CA SER A 348 8.26 13.43 -14.57
C SER A 348 8.26 12.84 -15.99
N LEU A 349 8.37 11.51 -16.09
CA LEU A 349 8.36 10.78 -17.35
C LEU A 349 7.06 11.03 -18.13
N GLY A 350 5.92 10.97 -17.43
CA GLY A 350 4.62 11.18 -18.03
C GLY A 350 4.38 12.61 -18.47
N THR A 351 4.89 13.59 -17.73
CA THR A 351 4.81 15.01 -18.14
C THR A 351 5.68 15.29 -19.37
N ALA A 352 6.86 14.67 -19.47
CA ALA A 352 7.80 14.91 -20.57
C ALA A 352 7.42 14.15 -21.86
N PHE A 353 6.94 12.90 -21.73
CA PHE A 353 6.78 11.98 -22.87
C PHE A 353 5.36 11.41 -23.02
N GLY A 354 4.43 11.80 -22.15
CA GLY A 354 3.06 11.30 -22.15
C GLY A 354 2.89 9.98 -21.39
N ILE A 355 1.65 9.46 -21.40
CA ILE A 355 1.23 8.34 -20.56
C ILE A 355 1.76 6.99 -21.07
N VAL A 356 1.81 6.78 -22.38
CA VAL A 356 2.22 5.48 -22.97
C VAL A 356 3.62 5.04 -22.55
N PRO A 357 4.67 5.90 -22.62
CA PRO A 357 6.02 5.54 -22.14
C PRO A 357 6.07 5.13 -20.68
N VAL A 358 5.20 5.66 -19.84
CA VAL A 358 5.12 5.27 -18.41
C VAL A 358 4.71 3.82 -18.27
N PHE A 359 3.65 3.40 -18.94
CA PHE A 359 3.19 2.01 -18.91
C PHE A 359 4.25 1.05 -19.49
N VAL A 360 4.89 1.43 -20.59
CA VAL A 360 5.96 0.65 -21.23
C VAL A 360 7.18 0.51 -20.31
N ALA A 361 7.65 1.61 -19.72
CA ALA A 361 8.78 1.58 -18.80
C ALA A 361 8.50 0.70 -17.57
N ASN A 362 7.28 0.77 -17.03
CA ASN A 362 6.89 -0.09 -15.92
C ASN A 362 6.80 -1.57 -16.34
N ALA A 363 6.32 -1.86 -17.55
CA ALA A 363 6.30 -3.22 -18.09
C ALA A 363 7.73 -3.81 -18.17
N PHE A 364 8.70 -3.04 -18.66
CA PHE A 364 10.10 -3.43 -18.70
C PHE A 364 10.68 -3.63 -17.28
N MET A 365 10.34 -2.77 -16.34
CA MET A 365 10.77 -2.92 -14.94
C MET A 365 10.22 -4.21 -14.33
N LEU A 366 8.94 -4.54 -14.55
CA LEU A 366 8.33 -5.79 -14.08
C LEU A 366 8.93 -7.01 -14.76
N ALA A 367 9.14 -6.97 -16.06
CA ALA A 367 9.80 -8.05 -16.81
C ALA A 367 11.23 -8.29 -16.27
N GLY A 368 11.99 -7.23 -16.05
CA GLY A 368 13.31 -7.32 -15.40
C GLY A 368 13.27 -7.96 -14.03
N GLY A 369 12.29 -7.57 -13.19
CA GLY A 369 12.03 -8.23 -11.91
C GLY A 369 11.70 -9.72 -12.06
N GLY A 370 10.90 -10.09 -13.06
CA GLY A 370 10.56 -11.47 -13.40
C GLY A 370 11.79 -12.30 -13.77
N PHE A 371 12.68 -11.77 -14.60
CA PHE A 371 13.96 -12.41 -14.94
C PHE A 371 14.86 -12.59 -13.72
N ILE A 372 14.94 -11.59 -12.84
CA ILE A 372 15.73 -11.66 -11.60
C ILE A 372 15.19 -12.76 -10.69
N SER A 373 13.85 -12.91 -10.60
CA SER A 373 13.20 -13.93 -9.80
C SER A 373 13.36 -15.34 -10.38
N HIS A 374 13.29 -15.48 -11.70
CA HIS A 374 13.37 -16.79 -12.39
C HIS A 374 14.74 -17.46 -12.30
N ARG A 375 15.82 -16.70 -12.18
CA ARG A 375 17.16 -17.28 -12.10
C ARG A 375 17.30 -18.09 -10.81
N LYS A 376 17.32 -19.44 -10.94
CA LYS A 376 17.51 -20.38 -9.85
C LYS A 376 18.67 -19.95 -8.96
N PRO A 377 18.53 -19.95 -7.62
CA PRO A 377 19.69 -19.79 -6.75
C PRO A 377 20.65 -20.97 -7.03
N ALA A 378 21.92 -20.67 -7.26
CA ALA A 378 22.94 -21.69 -7.34
C ALA A 378 22.95 -22.48 -6.02
N SER A 379 22.78 -23.80 -6.13
CA SER A 379 22.84 -24.82 -5.09
C SER A 379 21.74 -24.85 -4.01
N ARG A 380 20.83 -25.83 -4.16
CA ARG A 380 20.32 -26.56 -3.00
C ARG A 380 21.55 -27.10 -2.24
N ILE A 381 21.87 -26.50 -1.09
CA ILE A 381 22.66 -27.19 -0.09
C ILE A 381 21.85 -28.43 0.26
N LYS A 382 22.39 -29.61 -0.10
CA LYS A 382 21.91 -30.92 0.32
C LYS A 382 21.61 -30.84 1.82
N ARG A 383 20.37 -31.05 2.22
CA ARG A 383 20.09 -31.52 3.57
C ARG A 383 20.82 -32.86 3.67
N ALA A 384 21.99 -32.83 4.28
CA ALA A 384 22.67 -34.01 4.78
C ALA A 384 21.80 -34.57 5.88
N GLY A 385 21.63 -35.86 5.88
CA GLY A 385 20.76 -36.73 6.63
C GLY A 385 20.76 -36.64 8.15
#